data_45d84403fc979ff502f97b2ea434d971
#
_entry.id   45d84403fc979ff502f97b2ea434d971
#
_cell.length_a   1.000
_cell.length_b   1.000
_cell.length_c   1.000
_cell.angle_alpha   90.00
_cell.angle_beta   90.00
_cell.angle_gamma   90.00
#
_symmetry.space_group_name_H-M   'P 1'
#
loop_
_entity.id
_entity.type
_entity.pdbx_description
1 polymer ?
#
loop_
_entity_poly.entity_id
_entity_poly.type
_entity_poly.pdbx_seq_one_letter_code
_entity_poly.pdbx_strand_id
1 'polypeptide(L)'
;MIGDSITSALYQRALDGTWQRQRAITNNIANSETPGYKAVKVNFEDSLKSEINKLKATTTSNISSTGFIDKMESIQSIQNSDISVYSSDTSSRLDENNVDLESENIDMSKTTIQYYYLVRGFSDDHSRLKYAINGGK
;
A
#
# COMPACT_ATOMS: atom_id res chain seq x y z
N MET A 1 -2.94 -14.63 17.66
CA MET A 1 -1.53 -14.59 17.24
C MET A 1 -1.30 -14.69 15.73
N ILE A 2 -1.95 -15.56 14.97
CA ILE A 2 -1.64 -15.69 13.54
C ILE A 2 -2.44 -14.72 12.67
N GLY A 3 -3.61 -14.27 13.10
CA GLY A 3 -4.36 -13.17 12.47
C GLY A 3 -3.58 -11.85 12.48
N ASP A 4 -2.85 -11.59 13.55
CA ASP A 4 -2.01 -10.41 13.73
C ASP A 4 -0.84 -10.35 12.72
N SER A 5 -0.30 -11.51 12.32
CA SER A 5 0.74 -11.60 11.28
C SER A 5 0.25 -11.19 9.89
N ILE A 6 -0.97 -11.58 9.51
CA ILE A 6 -1.58 -11.21 8.21
C ILE A 6 -1.87 -9.72 8.21
N THR A 7 -2.47 -9.21 9.27
CA THR A 7 -2.76 -7.78 9.43
C THR A 7 -1.47 -6.96 9.39
N SER A 8 -0.43 -7.41 10.09
CA SER A 8 0.89 -6.77 10.07
C SER A 8 1.50 -6.76 8.65
N ALA A 9 1.41 -7.88 7.91
CA ALA A 9 1.88 -7.95 6.53
C ALA A 9 1.13 -7.00 5.59
N LEU A 10 -0.21 -6.87 5.77
CA LEU A 10 -1.02 -5.92 5.03
C LEU A 10 -0.61 -4.47 5.32
N TYR A 11 -0.39 -4.11 6.59
CA TYR A 11 0.10 -2.77 6.96
C TYR A 11 1.48 -2.49 6.38
N GLN A 12 2.41 -3.44 6.47
CA GLN A 12 3.75 -3.29 5.89
C GLN A 12 3.67 -3.05 4.39
N ARG A 13 2.88 -3.85 3.67
CA ARG A 13 2.74 -3.71 2.22
C ARG A 13 2.06 -2.40 1.83
N ALA A 14 1.07 -1.95 2.59
CA ALA A 14 0.43 -0.66 2.40
C ALA A 14 1.39 0.52 2.65
N LEU A 15 2.25 0.41 3.66
CA LEU A 15 3.29 1.40 3.95
C LEU A 15 4.33 1.46 2.82
N ASP A 16 4.77 0.33 2.28
CA ASP A 16 5.66 0.26 1.13
C ASP A 16 5.04 0.94 -0.11
N GLY A 17 3.77 0.68 -0.36
CA GLY A 17 3.03 1.31 -1.46
C GLY A 17 2.90 2.82 -1.30
N THR A 18 2.58 3.30 -0.10
CA THR A 18 2.51 4.75 0.19
C THR A 18 3.87 5.42 0.07
N TRP A 19 4.94 4.77 0.50
CA TRP A 19 6.30 5.28 0.37
C TRP A 19 6.72 5.39 -1.11
N GLN A 20 6.45 4.37 -1.92
CA GLN A 20 6.73 4.42 -3.36
C GLN A 20 5.92 5.51 -4.06
N ARG A 21 4.64 5.70 -3.68
CA ARG A 21 3.80 6.77 -4.20
C ARG A 21 4.37 8.14 -3.83
N GLN A 22 4.79 8.34 -2.59
CA GLN A 22 5.39 9.60 -2.17
C GLN A 22 6.66 9.93 -2.96
N ARG A 23 7.52 8.93 -3.22
CA ARG A 23 8.69 9.09 -4.09
C ARG A 23 8.30 9.48 -5.51
N ALA A 24 7.30 8.83 -6.10
CA ALA A 24 6.82 9.15 -7.45
C ALA A 24 6.32 10.60 -7.52
N ILE A 25 5.47 11.02 -6.58
CA ILE A 25 4.94 12.39 -6.50
C ILE A 25 6.10 13.41 -6.35
N THR A 26 7.06 13.15 -5.47
CA THR A 26 8.22 14.03 -5.29
C THR A 26 9.04 14.15 -6.57
N ASN A 27 9.24 13.03 -7.29
CA ASN A 27 9.93 13.05 -8.59
C ASN A 27 9.14 13.81 -9.64
N ASN A 28 7.81 13.66 -9.69
CA ASN A 28 6.95 14.40 -10.61
C ASN A 28 7.05 15.90 -10.36
N ILE A 29 6.95 16.35 -9.10
CA ILE A 29 7.07 17.75 -8.72
C ILE A 29 8.44 18.31 -9.11
N ALA A 30 9.52 17.58 -8.84
CA ALA A 30 10.88 18.00 -9.16
C ALA A 30 11.14 18.14 -10.68
N ASN A 31 10.37 17.39 -11.50
CA ASN A 31 10.51 17.40 -12.96
C ASN A 31 9.34 18.10 -13.68
N SER A 32 8.57 18.91 -12.97
CA SER A 32 7.41 19.60 -13.52
C SER A 32 7.73 20.58 -14.66
N GLU A 33 8.98 21.05 -14.73
CA GLU A 33 9.48 21.94 -15.80
C GLU A 33 10.45 21.23 -16.75
N THR A 34 10.69 19.93 -16.59
CA THR A 34 11.59 19.15 -17.47
C THR A 34 10.85 18.80 -18.76
N PRO A 35 11.31 19.27 -19.95
CA PRO A 35 10.67 18.95 -21.21
C PRO A 35 10.63 17.44 -21.47
N GLY A 36 9.51 16.93 -21.99
CA GLY A 36 9.32 15.52 -22.31
C GLY A 36 9.14 14.59 -21.10
N TYR A 37 9.12 15.11 -19.86
CA TYR A 37 8.92 14.30 -18.68
C TYR A 37 7.48 13.78 -18.60
N LYS A 38 7.33 12.50 -18.28
CA LYS A 38 6.03 11.85 -18.08
C LYS A 38 5.82 11.52 -16.61
N ALA A 39 4.74 12.01 -16.05
CA ALA A 39 4.37 11.78 -14.65
C ALA A 39 4.23 10.28 -14.36
N VAL A 40 4.84 9.85 -13.27
CA VAL A 40 4.80 8.48 -12.78
C VAL A 40 3.74 8.39 -11.68
N LYS A 41 2.87 7.39 -11.76
CA LYS A 41 1.84 7.10 -10.75
C LYS A 41 2.01 5.70 -10.20
N VAL A 42 1.60 5.51 -8.94
CA VAL A 42 1.70 4.24 -8.22
C VAL A 42 0.32 3.81 -7.77
N ASN A 43 -0.06 2.57 -8.09
CA ASN A 43 -1.26 1.91 -7.60
C ASN A 43 -0.88 0.60 -6.90
N PHE A 44 -1.29 0.45 -5.68
CA PHE A 44 -1.12 -0.75 -4.87
C PHE A 44 -2.42 -1.18 -4.19
N GLU A 45 -3.41 -0.30 -4.17
CA GLU A 45 -4.69 -0.54 -3.49
C GLU A 45 -5.47 -1.69 -4.12
N ASP A 46 -5.45 -1.81 -5.43
CA ASP A 46 -6.16 -2.87 -6.15
C ASP A 46 -5.56 -4.24 -5.85
N SER A 47 -4.23 -4.34 -5.82
CA SER A 47 -3.52 -5.56 -5.44
C SER A 47 -3.83 -5.97 -4.02
N LEU A 48 -3.75 -5.04 -3.05
CA LEU A 48 -4.09 -5.30 -1.66
C LEU A 48 -5.57 -5.70 -1.49
N LYS A 49 -6.47 -5.05 -2.20
CA LYS A 49 -7.91 -5.38 -2.19
C LYS A 49 -8.16 -6.79 -2.71
N SER A 50 -7.44 -7.20 -3.76
CA SER A 50 -7.49 -8.56 -4.30
C SER A 50 -7.05 -9.58 -3.25
N GLU A 51 -5.92 -9.35 -2.57
CA GLU A 51 -5.42 -10.23 -1.51
C GLU A 51 -6.40 -10.31 -0.32
N ILE A 52 -6.97 -9.20 0.12
CA ILE A 52 -7.99 -9.17 1.17
C ILE A 52 -9.23 -9.99 0.76
N ASN A 53 -9.65 -9.91 -0.49
CA ASN A 53 -10.80 -10.67 -0.98
C ASN A 53 -10.51 -12.18 -1.03
N LYS A 54 -9.30 -12.58 -1.43
CA LYS A 54 -8.85 -13.99 -1.38
C LYS A 54 -8.88 -14.52 0.07
N LEU A 55 -8.36 -13.74 1.03
CA LEU A 55 -8.40 -14.10 2.45
C LEU A 55 -9.83 -14.30 2.97
N LYS A 56 -10.76 -13.42 2.60
CA LYS A 56 -12.17 -13.54 2.97
C LYS A 56 -12.81 -14.80 2.39
N ALA A 57 -12.53 -15.11 1.13
CA ALA A 57 -13.06 -16.31 0.46
C ALA A 57 -12.54 -17.60 1.12
N THR A 58 -11.24 -17.65 1.48
CA THR A 58 -10.62 -18.80 2.16
C THR A 58 -11.20 -19.01 3.56
N THR A 59 -11.47 -17.93 4.30
CA THR A 59 -12.05 -17.99 5.65
C THR A 59 -13.49 -18.56 5.62
N THR A 60 -14.23 -18.38 4.54
CA THR A 60 -15.60 -18.85 4.39
C THR A 60 -15.66 -20.33 3.98
N SER A 61 -14.61 -20.88 3.37
CA SER A 61 -14.64 -22.19 2.70
C SER A 61 -14.02 -23.35 3.51
N ASN A 62 -13.14 -23.11 4.48
CA ASN A 62 -12.38 -24.17 5.14
C ASN A 62 -12.11 -23.91 6.63
N ILE A 63 -12.94 -24.50 7.48
CA ILE A 63 -12.59 -24.85 8.87
C ILE A 63 -11.92 -26.24 8.83
N SER A 64 -10.82 -26.40 8.12
CA SER A 64 -10.10 -27.67 8.07
C SER A 64 -8.64 -27.51 8.51
N SER A 65 -8.07 -28.53 9.04
CA SER A 65 -6.84 -28.63 9.82
C SER A 65 -5.51 -28.19 9.17
N THR A 66 -5.52 -27.62 8.00
CA THR A 66 -4.36 -27.09 7.24
C THR A 66 -4.04 -25.61 7.53
N GLY A 67 -4.71 -25.00 8.49
CA GLY A 67 -4.77 -23.56 8.71
C GLY A 67 -3.43 -22.82 8.94
N PHE A 68 -2.31 -23.51 9.20
CA PHE A 68 -1.00 -22.84 9.37
C PHE A 68 -0.29 -22.64 8.03
N ILE A 69 -0.31 -23.63 7.16
CA ILE A 69 0.34 -23.58 5.84
C ILE A 69 -0.37 -22.54 4.96
N ASP A 70 -1.70 -22.56 4.94
CA ASP A 70 -2.53 -21.61 4.18
C ASP A 70 -2.28 -20.14 4.62
N LYS A 71 -1.99 -19.94 5.91
CA LYS A 71 -1.68 -18.58 6.44
C LYS A 71 -0.28 -18.11 6.09
N MET A 72 0.72 -18.99 6.07
CA MET A 72 2.06 -18.65 5.62
C MET A 72 2.06 -18.29 4.13
N GLU A 73 1.35 -19.05 3.31
CA GLU A 73 1.17 -18.78 1.90
C GLU A 73 0.45 -17.43 1.67
N SER A 74 -0.57 -17.14 2.47
CA SER A 74 -1.29 -15.86 2.44
C SER A 74 -0.39 -14.68 2.80
N ILE A 75 0.46 -14.80 3.82
CA ILE A 75 1.42 -13.75 4.19
C ILE A 75 2.42 -13.52 3.05
N GLN A 76 2.96 -14.58 2.47
CA GLN A 76 3.89 -14.50 1.36
C GLN A 76 3.24 -13.89 0.11
N SER A 77 1.99 -14.23 -0.20
CA SER A 77 1.21 -13.62 -1.28
C SER A 77 1.02 -12.11 -1.07
N ILE A 78 0.69 -11.68 0.15
CA ILE A 78 0.56 -10.26 0.49
C ILE A 78 1.90 -9.54 0.33
N GLN A 79 2.98 -10.09 0.82
CA GLN A 79 4.31 -9.50 0.73
C GLN A 79 4.81 -9.38 -0.71
N ASN A 80 4.42 -10.32 -1.57
CA ASN A 80 4.74 -10.34 -2.99
C ASN A 80 3.67 -9.66 -3.88
N SER A 81 2.60 -9.10 -3.29
CA SER A 81 1.58 -8.41 -4.07
C SER A 81 2.18 -7.26 -4.86
N ASP A 82 1.74 -7.07 -6.10
CA ASP A 82 2.34 -6.10 -7.01
C ASP A 82 2.04 -4.65 -6.59
N ILE A 83 3.07 -3.80 -6.68
CA ILE A 83 2.93 -2.35 -6.60
C ILE A 83 3.16 -1.83 -8.00
N SER A 84 2.05 -1.60 -8.73
CA SER A 84 2.14 -1.18 -10.12
C SER A 84 2.57 0.28 -10.22
N VAL A 85 3.62 0.49 -11.02
CA VAL A 85 4.15 1.80 -11.37
C VAL A 85 3.87 2.02 -12.85
N TYR A 86 3.17 3.09 -13.19
CA TYR A 86 2.80 3.39 -14.56
C TYR A 86 2.95 4.87 -14.86
N SER A 87 3.18 5.21 -16.13
CA SER A 87 3.16 6.58 -16.62
C SER A 87 2.09 6.75 -17.69
N SER A 88 1.56 7.95 -17.80
CA SER A 88 0.61 8.32 -18.87
C SER A 88 1.38 9.01 -19.98
N ASP A 89 1.16 8.58 -21.22
CA ASP A 89 1.78 9.21 -22.41
C ASP A 89 1.03 10.46 -22.88
N THR A 90 -0.14 10.76 -22.29
CA THR A 90 -0.94 11.94 -22.67
C THR A 90 -0.30 13.21 -22.14
N SER A 91 -0.08 14.18 -23.01
CA SER A 91 0.31 15.56 -22.62
C SER A 91 -0.53 16.56 -23.39
N SER A 92 -0.94 17.62 -22.69
CA SER A 92 -1.60 18.79 -23.29
C SER A 92 -0.64 19.97 -23.46
N ARG A 93 0.59 19.87 -22.96
CA ARG A 93 1.62 20.93 -23.03
C ARG A 93 2.47 20.77 -24.28
N LEU A 94 2.94 21.92 -24.82
CA LEU A 94 3.81 21.96 -26.00
C LEU A 94 5.19 21.35 -25.77
N ASP A 95 5.64 21.32 -24.52
CA ASP A 95 6.91 20.70 -24.07
C ASP A 95 6.78 19.20 -23.78
N GLU A 96 5.62 18.61 -24.09
CA GLU A 96 5.29 17.19 -23.85
C GLU A 96 5.32 16.77 -22.37
N ASN A 97 5.55 17.66 -21.42
CA ASN A 97 5.43 17.38 -20.00
C ASN A 97 3.94 17.26 -19.62
N ASN A 98 3.60 16.25 -18.80
CA ASN A 98 2.23 16.00 -18.36
C ASN A 98 2.06 16.11 -16.84
N VAL A 99 3.03 16.68 -16.13
CA VAL A 99 2.92 16.91 -14.67
C VAL A 99 2.00 18.09 -14.41
N ASP A 100 1.00 17.86 -13.58
CA ASP A 100 0.14 18.90 -13.01
C ASP A 100 0.51 19.13 -11.55
N LEU A 101 1.19 20.23 -11.27
CA LEU A 101 1.68 20.56 -9.92
C LEU A 101 0.56 20.65 -8.88
N GLU A 102 -0.61 21.16 -9.25
CA GLU A 102 -1.75 21.28 -8.34
C GLU A 102 -2.24 19.88 -7.95
N SER A 103 -2.43 19.01 -8.93
CA SER A 103 -2.81 17.61 -8.71
C SER A 103 -1.79 16.87 -7.88
N GLU A 104 -0.50 17.01 -8.18
CA GLU A 104 0.58 16.33 -7.44
C GLU A 104 0.65 16.80 -5.97
N ASN A 105 0.46 18.09 -5.68
CA ASN A 105 0.42 18.61 -4.31
C ASN A 105 -0.80 18.09 -3.52
N ILE A 106 -1.95 17.96 -4.17
CA ILE A 106 -3.15 17.34 -3.59
C ILE A 106 -2.88 15.86 -3.29
N ASP A 107 -2.28 15.13 -4.22
CA ASP A 107 -1.95 13.72 -4.06
C ASP A 107 -0.86 13.50 -3.00
N MET A 108 0.10 14.41 -2.85
CA MET A 108 1.06 14.42 -1.75
C MET A 108 0.36 14.54 -0.39
N SER A 109 -0.58 15.48 -0.28
CA SER A 109 -1.35 15.70 0.95
C SER A 109 -2.18 14.47 1.32
N LYS A 110 -2.88 13.89 0.35
CA LYS A 110 -3.65 12.64 0.53
C LYS A 110 -2.76 11.49 0.96
N THR A 111 -1.62 11.31 0.31
CA THR A 111 -0.66 10.23 0.61
C THR A 111 -0.08 10.38 2.00
N THR A 112 0.22 11.62 2.42
CA THR A 112 0.70 11.92 3.77
C THR A 112 -0.35 11.56 4.83
N ILE A 113 -1.61 11.93 4.62
CA ILE A 113 -2.70 11.56 5.53
C ILE A 113 -2.87 10.04 5.57
N GLN A 114 -2.85 9.37 4.42
CA GLN A 114 -2.94 7.91 4.32
C GLN A 114 -1.81 7.23 5.09
N TYR A 115 -0.57 7.71 4.96
CA TYR A 115 0.58 7.22 5.70
C TYR A 115 0.38 7.33 7.22
N TYR A 116 -0.08 8.47 7.72
CA TYR A 116 -0.36 8.65 9.16
C TYR A 116 -1.43 7.68 9.67
N TYR A 117 -2.49 7.45 8.92
CA TYR A 117 -3.51 6.46 9.29
C TYR A 117 -2.97 5.04 9.32
N LEU A 118 -2.13 4.66 8.36
CA LEU A 118 -1.50 3.34 8.31
C LEU A 118 -0.55 3.13 9.50
N VAL A 119 0.30 4.11 9.80
CA VAL A 119 1.21 4.06 10.96
C VAL A 119 0.44 3.95 12.26
N ARG A 120 -0.63 4.74 12.40
CA ARG A 120 -1.49 4.68 13.59
C ARG A 120 -2.15 3.31 13.74
N GLY A 121 -2.76 2.78 12.67
CA GLY A 121 -3.40 1.47 12.68
C GLY A 121 -2.40 0.34 12.99
N PHE A 122 -1.21 0.37 12.40
CA PHE A 122 -0.14 -0.58 12.69
C PHE A 122 0.30 -0.52 14.17
N SER A 123 0.48 0.68 14.71
CA SER A 123 0.85 0.89 16.11
C SER A 123 -0.21 0.40 17.08
N ASP A 124 -1.49 0.65 16.78
CA ASP A 124 -2.61 0.21 17.60
C ASP A 124 -2.72 -1.34 17.59
N ASP A 125 -2.54 -1.97 16.43
CA ASP A 125 -2.51 -3.44 16.29
C ASP A 125 -1.36 -4.05 17.10
N HIS A 126 -0.16 -3.49 16.98
CA HIS A 126 1.01 -3.93 17.72
C HIS A 126 0.85 -3.75 19.24
N SER A 127 0.22 -2.66 19.68
CA SER A 127 -0.05 -2.39 21.09
C SER A 127 -1.04 -3.39 21.69
N ARG A 128 -2.08 -3.76 20.95
CA ARG A 128 -3.03 -4.82 21.35
C ARG A 128 -2.34 -6.18 21.50
N LEU A 129 -1.46 -6.51 20.56
CA LEU A 129 -0.69 -7.75 20.62
C LEU A 129 0.22 -7.78 21.86
N LYS A 130 0.94 -6.69 22.10
CA LYS A 130 1.80 -6.55 23.28
C LYS A 130 1.01 -6.66 24.59
N TYR A 131 -0.16 -6.02 24.67
CA TYR A 131 -1.05 -6.13 25.83
C TYR A 131 -1.51 -7.57 26.09
N ALA A 132 -1.87 -8.30 25.03
CA ALA A 132 -2.28 -9.70 25.12
C ALA A 132 -1.12 -10.61 25.58
N ILE A 133 0.12 -10.38 25.10
CA ILE A 133 1.31 -11.14 25.48
C ILE A 133 1.67 -10.90 26.97
N ASN A 134 1.51 -9.66 27.45
CA ASN A 134 1.82 -9.31 28.83
C ASN A 134 0.70 -9.70 29.85
N GLY A 135 -0.29 -10.48 29.42
CA GLY A 135 -1.38 -10.96 30.28
C GLY A 135 -2.34 -9.85 30.73
N GLY A 136 -2.48 -8.81 29.93
CA GLY A 136 -3.43 -7.72 30.20
C GLY A 136 -2.95 -6.70 31.22
N LYS A 137 -1.65 -6.58 31.42
CA LYS A 137 -1.03 -5.61 32.35
C LYS A 137 -0.24 -4.55 31.59
#